data_c3e7e54ed952f2592a76a43846633d70
#
_entry.id   c3e7e54ed952f2592a76a43846633d70
#
_cell.length_a   1.000
_cell.length_b   1.000
_cell.length_c   1.000
_cell.angle_alpha   90.00
_cell.angle_beta   90.00
_cell.angle_gamma   90.00
#
_symmetry.space_group_name_H-M   'P 1'
#
loop_
_entity.id
_entity.type
_entity.pdbx_description
1 polymer ?
#
loop_
_entity_poly.entity_id
_entity_poly.type
_entity_poly.pdbx_seq_one_letter_code
_entity_poly.pdbx_strand_id
1 'polypeptide(L)'
;MTVLADLHTHSTASDGQYAPAALVEKAAAAGIQVLAVTDHDTIDGAEEAVQAGTALGLTVLRGVELGAAEDRHMHILGLHLGPECPALTALCRKLRASRDERKFRIVDFLREKGMDVSLEEVEALAGGGVVARPHFAQVMLRRGYVTSLREAFDRYLDSDEYQRIERWKAGAAECIAAVHSAGGRAVLAHPYHLGYADDRLEETLRTLREKGLDGLECFYPRHTPGQTAAYLRLAEKYGLHITAGSDFHGEAVRPDTRLTPISLELGWLI
;
A
#
# COMPACT_ATOMS: atom_id res chain seq x y z
N MET A 1 0.05 -1.64 -26.01
CA MET A 1 -0.15 -0.17 -26.10
C MET A 1 0.54 0.46 -24.93
N THR A 2 1.43 1.42 -25.17
CA THR A 2 2.18 2.14 -24.14
C THR A 2 1.33 3.32 -23.65
N VAL A 3 1.15 3.42 -22.34
CA VAL A 3 0.33 4.45 -21.69
C VAL A 3 1.07 5.05 -20.49
N LEU A 4 0.73 6.27 -20.10
CA LEU A 4 1.21 6.90 -18.88
C LEU A 4 0.37 6.43 -17.70
N ALA A 5 0.98 5.70 -16.79
CA ALA A 5 0.29 5.05 -15.68
C ALA A 5 0.93 5.34 -14.31
N ASP A 6 0.09 5.29 -13.28
CA ASP A 6 0.48 5.17 -11.88
C ASP A 6 -0.42 4.09 -11.25
N LEU A 7 0.16 2.94 -10.92
CA LEU A 7 -0.60 1.75 -10.52
C LEU A 7 -0.56 1.49 -9.01
N HIS A 8 -0.15 2.49 -8.21
CA HIS A 8 -0.06 2.36 -6.77
C HIS A 8 -0.33 3.71 -6.09
N THR A 9 -1.56 3.92 -5.66
CA THR A 9 -1.99 5.17 -5.01
C THR A 9 -3.02 4.91 -3.93
N HIS A 10 -3.11 5.82 -2.94
CA HIS A 10 -3.97 5.68 -1.77
C HIS A 10 -4.93 6.85 -1.63
N SER A 11 -6.17 6.53 -1.22
CA SER A 11 -7.23 7.48 -0.95
C SER A 11 -7.59 7.52 0.55
N THR A 12 -8.57 8.35 0.90
CA THR A 12 -9.13 8.37 2.27
C THR A 12 -9.89 7.10 2.63
N ALA A 13 -10.08 6.16 1.72
CA ALA A 13 -10.63 4.85 2.06
C ALA A 13 -9.63 4.02 2.91
N SER A 14 -8.33 4.36 2.86
CA SER A 14 -7.31 3.85 3.77
C SER A 14 -6.61 4.97 4.54
N ASP A 15 -5.44 5.38 4.12
CA ASP A 15 -4.58 6.36 4.81
C ASP A 15 -4.04 7.47 3.88
N GLY A 16 -4.64 7.63 2.70
CA GLY A 16 -4.37 8.74 1.82
C GLY A 16 -5.08 10.04 2.26
N GLN A 17 -4.60 11.16 1.75
CA GLN A 17 -5.11 12.50 2.05
C GLN A 17 -6.39 12.82 1.30
N TYR A 18 -6.56 12.31 0.08
CA TYR A 18 -7.62 12.73 -0.85
C TYR A 18 -8.72 11.69 -0.93
N ALA A 19 -9.98 12.16 -0.99
CA ALA A 19 -11.09 11.30 -1.35
C ALA A 19 -10.84 10.64 -2.74
N PRO A 20 -11.40 9.45 -3.00
CA PRO A 20 -11.12 8.73 -4.25
C PRO A 20 -11.33 9.59 -5.51
N ALA A 21 -12.42 10.34 -5.59
CA ALA A 21 -12.69 11.23 -6.73
C ALA A 21 -11.64 12.35 -6.86
N ALA A 22 -11.26 12.99 -5.75
CA ALA A 22 -10.25 14.06 -5.76
C ALA A 22 -8.85 13.54 -6.13
N LEU A 23 -8.51 12.30 -5.73
CA LEU A 23 -7.27 11.64 -6.16
C LEU A 23 -7.24 11.44 -7.68
N VAL A 24 -8.38 11.01 -8.27
CA VAL A 24 -8.52 10.84 -9.71
C VAL A 24 -8.39 12.16 -10.46
N GLU A 25 -8.99 13.26 -9.97
CA GLU A 25 -8.83 14.61 -10.53
C GLU A 25 -7.36 15.04 -10.54
N LYS A 26 -6.64 14.80 -9.44
CA LYS A 26 -5.20 15.10 -9.36
C LYS A 26 -4.38 14.26 -10.34
N ALA A 27 -4.71 12.99 -10.51
CA ALA A 27 -4.05 12.10 -11.45
C ALA A 27 -4.26 12.55 -12.89
N ALA A 28 -5.49 12.95 -13.26
CA ALA A 28 -5.79 13.52 -14.56
C ALA A 28 -4.99 14.81 -14.82
N ALA A 29 -4.92 15.71 -13.82
CA ALA A 29 -4.12 16.93 -13.91
C ALA A 29 -2.60 16.67 -14.02
N ALA A 30 -2.11 15.54 -13.50
CA ALA A 30 -0.72 15.10 -13.64
C ALA A 30 -0.44 14.41 -15.01
N GLY A 31 -1.44 14.25 -15.87
CA GLY A 31 -1.29 13.62 -17.19
C GLY A 31 -1.27 12.09 -17.15
N ILE A 32 -1.73 11.47 -16.08
CA ILE A 32 -1.90 10.02 -15.96
C ILE A 32 -3.08 9.59 -16.84
N GLN A 33 -2.90 8.52 -17.59
CA GLN A 33 -3.92 7.94 -18.49
C GLN A 33 -4.56 6.68 -17.87
N VAL A 34 -3.78 5.94 -17.06
CA VAL A 34 -4.24 4.76 -16.31
C VAL A 34 -3.81 4.91 -14.87
N LEU A 35 -4.78 4.93 -13.95
CA LEU A 35 -4.56 5.00 -12.50
C LEU A 35 -5.07 3.72 -11.85
N ALA A 36 -4.35 3.16 -10.86
CA ALA A 36 -4.94 2.22 -9.93
C ALA A 36 -5.05 2.85 -8.53
N VAL A 37 -6.23 2.75 -7.93
CA VAL A 37 -6.45 3.07 -6.51
C VAL A 37 -6.32 1.78 -5.73
N THR A 38 -5.30 1.71 -4.88
CA THR A 38 -4.83 0.47 -4.21
C THR A 38 -4.80 0.63 -2.69
N ASP A 39 -5.90 1.10 -2.13
CA ASP A 39 -6.04 1.34 -0.71
C ASP A 39 -5.66 0.14 0.16
N HIS A 40 -5.04 0.38 1.31
CA HIS A 40 -4.59 -0.67 2.23
C HIS A 40 -5.75 -1.49 2.79
N ASP A 41 -5.72 -2.80 2.54
CA ASP A 41 -6.66 -3.79 3.08
C ASP A 41 -8.14 -3.45 2.83
N THR A 42 -8.47 -2.67 1.76
CA THR A 42 -9.85 -2.29 1.38
C THR A 42 -9.98 -1.98 -0.11
N ILE A 43 -11.20 -2.15 -0.62
CA ILE A 43 -11.63 -1.75 -1.97
C ILE A 43 -12.78 -0.74 -1.92
N ASP A 44 -13.08 -0.18 -0.75
CA ASP A 44 -14.28 0.64 -0.53
C ASP A 44 -14.27 1.94 -1.36
N GLY A 45 -13.08 2.51 -1.66
CA GLY A 45 -12.92 3.70 -2.50
C GLY A 45 -12.93 3.46 -4.02
N ALA A 46 -12.86 2.19 -4.45
CA ALA A 46 -12.59 1.86 -5.85
C ALA A 46 -13.74 2.25 -6.78
N GLU A 47 -14.99 2.09 -6.37
CA GLU A 47 -16.14 2.42 -7.22
C GLU A 47 -16.28 3.93 -7.44
N GLU A 48 -16.12 4.75 -6.40
CA GLU A 48 -16.09 6.21 -6.52
C GLU A 48 -14.98 6.67 -7.48
N ALA A 49 -13.78 6.09 -7.35
CA ALA A 49 -12.65 6.40 -8.21
C ALA A 49 -12.94 6.04 -9.69
N VAL A 50 -13.52 4.87 -9.96
CA VAL A 50 -13.88 4.44 -11.32
C VAL A 50 -14.91 5.39 -11.96
N GLN A 51 -15.93 5.79 -11.19
CA GLN A 51 -16.95 6.74 -11.68
C GLN A 51 -16.34 8.10 -11.99
N ALA A 52 -15.46 8.62 -11.12
CA ALA A 52 -14.73 9.87 -11.37
C ALA A 52 -13.83 9.78 -12.61
N GLY A 53 -13.12 8.67 -12.79
CA GLY A 53 -12.27 8.42 -13.96
C GLY A 53 -13.08 8.43 -15.26
N THR A 54 -14.23 7.75 -15.26
CA THR A 54 -15.14 7.71 -16.41
C THR A 54 -15.58 9.12 -16.82
N ALA A 55 -15.91 9.97 -15.85
CA ALA A 55 -16.33 11.35 -16.10
C ALA A 55 -15.20 12.23 -16.69
N LEU A 56 -13.93 11.90 -16.40
CA LEU A 56 -12.74 12.65 -16.86
C LEU A 56 -12.04 12.01 -18.06
N GLY A 57 -12.52 10.87 -18.55
CA GLY A 57 -11.87 10.13 -19.63
C GLY A 57 -10.54 9.48 -19.22
N LEU A 58 -10.33 9.25 -17.91
CA LEU A 58 -9.17 8.57 -17.36
C LEU A 58 -9.54 7.14 -17.01
N THR A 59 -8.73 6.17 -17.43
CA THR A 59 -8.94 4.77 -17.06
C THR A 59 -8.53 4.56 -15.60
N VAL A 60 -9.49 4.19 -14.72
CA VAL A 60 -9.22 3.85 -13.34
C VAL A 60 -9.41 2.34 -13.13
N LEU A 61 -8.37 1.70 -12.63
CA LEU A 61 -8.39 0.28 -12.24
C LEU A 61 -8.78 0.15 -10.77
N ARG A 62 -9.73 -0.74 -10.48
CA ARG A 62 -9.98 -1.17 -9.10
C ARG A 62 -8.76 -1.93 -8.61
N GLY A 63 -8.22 -1.53 -7.47
CA GLY A 63 -7.06 -2.15 -6.86
C GLY A 63 -7.19 -2.29 -5.35
N VAL A 64 -6.17 -2.92 -4.76
CA VAL A 64 -5.99 -3.08 -3.31
C VAL A 64 -4.51 -3.30 -3.02
N GLU A 65 -4.03 -2.86 -1.87
CA GLU A 65 -2.72 -3.23 -1.34
C GLU A 65 -2.90 -4.08 -0.07
N LEU A 66 -2.50 -5.37 -0.14
CA LEU A 66 -2.63 -6.34 0.94
C LEU A 66 -1.29 -6.55 1.65
N GLY A 67 -1.25 -6.37 2.98
CA GLY A 67 -0.07 -6.69 3.76
C GLY A 67 0.10 -8.20 3.94
N ALA A 68 1.25 -8.78 3.51
CA ALA A 68 1.56 -10.20 3.63
C ALA A 68 2.32 -10.53 4.93
N ALA A 69 2.16 -11.77 5.42
CA ALA A 69 2.70 -12.20 6.72
C ALA A 69 4.20 -12.50 6.68
N GLU A 70 4.77 -12.80 5.51
CA GLU A 70 6.16 -13.20 5.32
C GLU A 70 7.17 -12.12 5.73
N ASP A 71 6.76 -10.86 5.58
CA ASP A 71 7.53 -9.72 6.06
C ASP A 71 6.59 -8.56 6.42
N ARG A 72 7.01 -7.71 7.37
CA ARG A 72 6.20 -6.54 7.78
C ARG A 72 6.00 -5.52 6.65
N HIS A 73 6.94 -5.47 5.71
CA HIS A 73 6.95 -4.57 4.56
C HIS A 73 6.58 -5.26 3.24
N MET A 74 6.24 -6.54 3.28
CA MET A 74 5.78 -7.24 2.09
C MET A 74 4.32 -6.89 1.84
N HIS A 75 4.08 -6.28 0.69
CA HIS A 75 2.74 -5.97 0.21
C HIS A 75 2.50 -6.57 -1.17
N ILE A 76 1.28 -7.05 -1.36
CA ILE A 76 0.80 -7.57 -2.64
C ILE A 76 -0.28 -6.62 -3.16
N LEU A 77 -0.03 -5.98 -4.30
CA LEU A 77 -1.06 -5.24 -5.01
C LEU A 77 -1.99 -6.22 -5.73
N GLY A 78 -3.27 -5.97 -5.64
CA GLY A 78 -4.27 -6.51 -6.56
C GLY A 78 -4.63 -5.43 -7.56
N LEU A 79 -4.44 -5.67 -8.85
CA LEU A 79 -4.73 -4.72 -9.92
C LEU A 79 -5.84 -5.24 -10.82
N HIS A 80 -6.67 -4.32 -11.36
CA HIS A 80 -7.75 -4.62 -12.29
C HIS A 80 -8.76 -5.64 -11.73
N LEU A 81 -9.18 -5.40 -10.49
CA LEU A 81 -10.18 -6.24 -9.80
C LEU A 81 -11.56 -6.11 -10.45
N GLY A 82 -12.30 -7.21 -10.49
CA GLY A 82 -13.69 -7.19 -10.90
C GLY A 82 -14.58 -6.41 -9.92
N PRO A 83 -15.82 -6.09 -10.31
CA PRO A 83 -16.77 -5.37 -9.45
C PRO A 83 -17.28 -6.21 -8.28
N GLU A 84 -17.30 -7.53 -8.43
CA GLU A 84 -17.74 -8.48 -7.42
C GLU A 84 -16.58 -9.38 -7.00
N CYS A 85 -16.09 -9.22 -5.77
CA CYS A 85 -14.94 -9.96 -5.25
C CYS A 85 -15.16 -10.40 -3.79
N PRO A 86 -16.14 -11.31 -3.53
CA PRO A 86 -16.55 -11.66 -2.17
C PRO A 86 -15.42 -12.26 -1.32
N ALA A 87 -14.55 -13.10 -1.90
CA ALA A 87 -13.43 -13.70 -1.18
C ALA A 87 -12.38 -12.65 -0.80
N LEU A 88 -12.03 -11.76 -1.72
CA LEU A 88 -11.12 -10.64 -1.44
C LEU A 88 -11.71 -9.68 -0.41
N THR A 89 -12.99 -9.34 -0.51
CA THR A 89 -13.69 -8.48 0.46
C THR A 89 -13.70 -9.12 1.85
N ALA A 90 -13.90 -10.44 1.96
CA ALA A 90 -13.83 -11.15 3.23
C ALA A 90 -12.40 -11.12 3.82
N LEU A 91 -11.37 -11.28 2.99
CA LEU A 91 -9.98 -11.15 3.40
C LEU A 91 -9.65 -9.74 3.88
N CYS A 92 -10.03 -8.71 3.13
CA CYS A 92 -9.87 -7.30 3.50
C CYS A 92 -10.52 -7.02 4.86
N ARG A 93 -11.75 -7.49 5.07
CA ARG A 93 -12.46 -7.33 6.35
C ARG A 93 -11.69 -7.95 7.52
N LYS A 94 -11.13 -9.16 7.34
CA LYS A 94 -10.34 -9.84 8.35
C LYS A 94 -9.02 -9.11 8.65
N LEU A 95 -8.34 -8.60 7.60
CA LEU A 95 -7.11 -7.81 7.75
C LEU A 95 -7.38 -6.49 8.50
N ARG A 96 -8.47 -5.80 8.16
CA ARG A 96 -8.90 -4.55 8.84
C ARG A 96 -9.23 -4.82 10.31
N ALA A 97 -10.03 -5.86 10.62
CA ALA A 97 -10.34 -6.24 11.99
C ALA A 97 -9.07 -6.48 12.82
N SER A 98 -8.09 -7.21 12.27
CA SER A 98 -6.82 -7.43 12.92
C SER A 98 -5.99 -6.15 13.10
N ARG A 99 -6.08 -5.20 12.15
CA ARG A 99 -5.47 -3.86 12.29
C ARG A 99 -6.16 -3.07 13.40
N ASP A 100 -7.47 -3.16 13.49
CA ASP A 100 -8.26 -2.51 14.54
C ASP A 100 -7.96 -3.07 15.94
N GLU A 101 -7.81 -4.37 16.07
CA GLU A 101 -7.35 -4.97 17.34
C GLU A 101 -5.95 -4.51 17.74
N ARG A 102 -5.04 -4.35 16.77
CA ARG A 102 -3.67 -3.92 17.04
C ARG A 102 -3.61 -2.50 17.62
N LYS A 103 -4.52 -1.60 17.27
CA LYS A 103 -4.52 -0.22 17.77
C LYS A 103 -4.64 -0.16 19.29
N PHE A 104 -5.45 -1.03 19.90
CA PHE A 104 -5.55 -1.14 21.35
C PHE A 104 -4.23 -1.56 22.00
N ARG A 105 -3.55 -2.56 21.42
CA ARG A 105 -2.24 -3.02 21.91
C ARG A 105 -1.17 -1.94 21.78
N ILE A 106 -1.26 -1.07 20.75
CA ILE A 106 -0.35 0.08 20.63
C ILE A 106 -0.60 1.10 21.74
N VAL A 107 -1.87 1.39 22.06
CA VAL A 107 -2.21 2.25 23.19
C VAL A 107 -1.64 1.69 24.48
N ASP A 108 -1.83 0.38 24.76
CA ASP A 108 -1.33 -0.26 25.97
C ASP A 108 0.22 -0.20 26.03
N PHE A 109 0.91 -0.48 24.93
CA PHE A 109 2.36 -0.32 24.82
C PHE A 109 2.82 1.11 25.14
N LEU A 110 2.14 2.15 24.61
CA LEU A 110 2.49 3.53 24.90
C LEU A 110 2.23 3.91 26.36
N ARG A 111 1.17 3.37 26.97
CA ARG A 111 0.90 3.54 28.42
C ARG A 111 1.97 2.89 29.29
N GLU A 112 2.46 1.71 28.94
CA GLU A 112 3.59 1.06 29.61
C GLU A 112 4.87 1.90 29.55
N LYS A 113 5.02 2.72 28.49
CA LYS A 113 6.11 3.71 28.37
C LYS A 113 5.84 5.04 29.09
N GLY A 114 4.75 5.14 29.86
CA GLY A 114 4.38 6.34 30.62
C GLY A 114 3.70 7.42 29.77
N MET A 115 3.20 7.06 28.60
CA MET A 115 2.51 7.97 27.67
C MET A 115 1.00 7.71 27.70
N ASP A 116 0.24 8.65 28.27
CA ASP A 116 -1.23 8.57 28.29
C ASP A 116 -1.80 9.03 26.93
N VAL A 117 -1.78 8.12 25.96
CA VAL A 117 -2.37 8.29 24.63
C VAL A 117 -3.74 7.64 24.62
N SER A 118 -4.77 8.39 24.26
CA SER A 118 -6.12 7.81 24.11
C SER A 118 -6.39 7.41 22.66
N LEU A 119 -7.17 6.35 22.48
CA LEU A 119 -7.54 5.88 21.15
C LEU A 119 -8.42 6.89 20.43
N GLU A 120 -9.31 7.60 21.15
CA GLU A 120 -10.19 8.63 20.60
C GLU A 120 -9.39 9.77 19.95
N GLU A 121 -8.28 10.19 20.57
CA GLU A 121 -7.42 11.22 19.99
C GLU A 121 -6.75 10.74 18.70
N VAL A 122 -6.35 9.48 18.65
CA VAL A 122 -5.72 8.87 17.47
C VAL A 122 -6.75 8.72 16.34
N GLU A 123 -7.96 8.25 16.66
CA GLU A 123 -9.06 8.10 15.70
C GLU A 123 -9.56 9.45 15.16
N ALA A 124 -9.60 10.48 15.99
CA ALA A 124 -9.92 11.85 15.57
C ALA A 124 -8.95 12.38 14.52
N LEU A 125 -7.67 12.01 14.62
CA LEU A 125 -6.66 12.37 13.62
C LEU A 125 -6.79 11.57 12.33
N ALA A 126 -7.26 10.34 12.41
CA ALA A 126 -7.52 9.51 11.24
C ALA A 126 -8.77 9.93 10.45
N GLY A 127 -9.62 10.82 11.02
CA GLY A 127 -10.75 11.41 10.31
C GLY A 127 -11.78 10.42 9.80
N GLY A 128 -11.89 9.24 10.42
CA GLY A 128 -12.75 8.14 9.96
C GLY A 128 -12.06 7.15 9.01
N GLY A 129 -10.82 7.43 8.61
CA GLY A 129 -9.97 6.51 7.85
C GLY A 129 -9.27 5.46 8.72
N VAL A 130 -8.35 4.73 8.12
CA VAL A 130 -7.56 3.69 8.82
C VAL A 130 -6.57 4.32 9.79
N VAL A 131 -6.66 3.93 11.07
CA VAL A 131 -5.66 4.32 12.08
C VAL A 131 -4.31 3.69 11.75
N ALA A 132 -3.30 4.54 11.54
CA ALA A 132 -1.94 4.16 11.20
C ALA A 132 -0.92 4.76 12.19
N ARG A 133 0.31 4.25 12.18
CA ARG A 133 1.41 4.71 13.06
C ARG A 133 1.62 6.24 13.08
N PRO A 134 1.54 6.95 11.94
CA PRO A 134 1.67 8.40 11.94
C PRO A 134 0.66 9.13 12.83
N HIS A 135 -0.56 8.60 13.00
CA HIS A 135 -1.57 9.20 13.88
C HIS A 135 -1.14 9.10 15.34
N PHE A 136 -0.60 7.96 15.78
CA PHE A 136 -0.02 7.82 17.13
C PHE A 136 1.15 8.79 17.33
N ALA A 137 2.07 8.87 16.35
CA ALA A 137 3.21 9.80 16.40
C ALA A 137 2.76 11.25 16.55
N GLN A 138 1.68 11.65 15.86
CA GLN A 138 1.12 12.99 15.97
C GLN A 138 0.51 13.26 17.36
N VAL A 139 -0.21 12.29 17.96
CA VAL A 139 -0.71 12.42 19.33
C VAL A 139 0.45 12.54 20.31
N MET A 140 1.47 11.69 20.21
CA MET A 140 2.67 11.77 21.05
C MET A 140 3.34 13.14 20.97
N LEU A 141 3.46 13.71 19.77
CA LEU A 141 4.02 15.04 19.56
C LEU A 141 3.13 16.15 20.18
N ARG A 142 1.82 16.11 19.94
CA ARG A 142 0.85 17.08 20.50
C ARG A 142 0.82 17.08 22.02
N ARG A 143 1.00 15.90 22.63
CA ARG A 143 1.04 15.72 24.09
C ARG A 143 2.42 16.03 24.70
N GLY A 144 3.43 16.34 23.87
CA GLY A 144 4.79 16.66 24.33
C GLY A 144 5.60 15.47 24.82
N TYR A 145 5.20 14.23 24.50
CA TYR A 145 5.96 13.03 24.84
C TYR A 145 7.20 12.87 23.96
N VAL A 146 7.21 13.48 22.79
CA VAL A 146 8.33 13.56 21.85
C VAL A 146 8.44 14.97 21.28
N THR A 147 9.62 15.31 20.77
CA THR A 147 9.93 16.65 20.20
C THR A 147 9.75 16.69 18.67
N SER A 148 9.63 15.52 18.03
CA SER A 148 9.42 15.40 16.59
C SER A 148 8.73 14.09 16.25
N LEU A 149 8.10 14.02 15.07
CA LEU A 149 7.55 12.77 14.54
C LEU A 149 8.65 11.72 14.35
N ARG A 150 9.84 12.13 13.91
CA ARG A 150 10.98 11.25 13.75
C ARG A 150 11.37 10.59 15.07
N GLU A 151 11.44 11.35 16.16
CA GLU A 151 11.71 10.80 17.49
C GLU A 151 10.66 9.76 17.91
N ALA A 152 9.37 10.00 17.59
CA ALA A 152 8.31 9.04 17.89
C ALA A 152 8.56 7.69 17.20
N PHE A 153 9.00 7.70 15.94
CA PHE A 153 9.34 6.48 15.21
C PHE A 153 10.62 5.85 15.73
N ASP A 154 11.73 6.59 15.78
CA ASP A 154 13.06 6.07 16.13
C ASP A 154 13.07 5.42 17.53
N ARG A 155 12.37 6.02 18.52
CA ARG A 155 12.39 5.55 19.91
C ARG A 155 11.29 4.56 20.27
N TYR A 156 10.13 4.63 19.61
CA TYR A 156 8.95 3.88 20.04
C TYR A 156 8.31 3.07 18.92
N LEU A 157 7.84 3.71 17.84
CA LEU A 157 6.98 3.07 16.83
C LEU A 157 7.73 2.20 15.80
N ASP A 158 9.07 2.23 15.81
CA ASP A 158 9.95 1.33 15.06
C ASP A 158 10.86 0.50 15.98
N SER A 159 10.69 0.60 17.31
CA SER A 159 11.46 -0.19 18.28
C SER A 159 11.18 -1.70 18.18
N ASP A 160 12.13 -2.53 18.60
CA ASP A 160 11.96 -3.98 18.65
C ASP A 160 10.77 -4.41 19.52
N GLU A 161 10.48 -3.67 20.60
CA GLU A 161 9.33 -3.94 21.46
C GLU A 161 8.01 -3.66 20.74
N TYR A 162 7.93 -2.54 20.02
CA TYR A 162 6.76 -2.24 19.17
C TYR A 162 6.56 -3.29 18.08
N GLN A 163 7.63 -3.83 17.52
CA GLN A 163 7.56 -4.83 16.47
C GLN A 163 7.00 -6.17 16.94
N ARG A 164 7.05 -6.44 18.26
CA ARG A 164 6.41 -7.60 18.89
C ARG A 164 4.90 -7.45 19.06
N ILE A 165 4.35 -6.25 18.78
CA ILE A 165 2.90 -6.04 18.73
C ILE A 165 2.41 -6.62 17.40
N GLU A 166 2.21 -7.93 17.37
CA GLU A 166 1.77 -8.65 16.19
C GLU A 166 0.32 -8.33 15.82
N ARG A 167 0.02 -8.36 14.55
CA ARG A 167 -1.33 -8.46 14.02
C ARG A 167 -1.42 -9.67 13.11
N TRP A 168 -2.58 -10.29 13.03
CA TRP A 168 -2.77 -11.31 12.02
C TRP A 168 -2.67 -10.70 10.62
N LYS A 169 -1.95 -11.37 9.75
CA LYS A 169 -1.87 -11.08 8.31
C LYS A 169 -2.07 -12.38 7.54
N ALA A 170 -2.61 -12.26 6.34
CA ALA A 170 -2.61 -13.37 5.39
C ALA A 170 -1.21 -13.66 4.87
N GLY A 171 -0.91 -14.91 4.54
CA GLY A 171 0.29 -15.22 3.78
C GLY A 171 0.21 -14.71 2.35
N ALA A 172 1.34 -14.44 1.70
CA ALA A 172 1.38 -13.93 0.33
C ALA A 172 0.62 -14.84 -0.65
N ALA A 173 0.65 -16.15 -0.47
CA ALA A 173 -0.14 -17.09 -1.28
C ALA A 173 -1.65 -16.86 -1.14
N GLU A 174 -2.15 -16.60 0.07
CA GLU A 174 -3.56 -16.29 0.32
C GLU A 174 -3.94 -14.94 -0.30
N CYS A 175 -3.07 -13.93 -0.19
CA CYS A 175 -3.26 -12.62 -0.84
C CYS A 175 -3.35 -12.78 -2.38
N ILE A 176 -2.42 -13.49 -3.00
CA ILE A 176 -2.39 -13.76 -4.44
C ILE A 176 -3.65 -14.50 -4.89
N ALA A 177 -4.04 -15.56 -4.18
CA ALA A 177 -5.25 -16.32 -4.49
C ALA A 177 -6.53 -15.47 -4.37
N ALA A 178 -6.62 -14.60 -3.36
CA ALA A 178 -7.75 -13.68 -3.18
C ALA A 178 -7.83 -12.67 -4.34
N VAL A 179 -6.70 -12.10 -4.78
CA VAL A 179 -6.64 -11.21 -5.95
C VAL A 179 -7.08 -11.94 -7.22
N HIS A 180 -6.59 -13.15 -7.47
CA HIS A 180 -6.98 -13.94 -8.65
C HIS A 180 -8.46 -14.31 -8.62
N SER A 181 -9.02 -14.64 -7.44
CA SER A 181 -10.44 -14.93 -7.31
C SER A 181 -11.34 -13.74 -7.65
N ALA A 182 -10.80 -12.53 -7.56
CA ALA A 182 -11.44 -11.28 -7.97
C ALA A 182 -11.19 -10.93 -9.47
N GLY A 183 -10.58 -11.83 -10.24
CA GLY A 183 -10.22 -11.61 -11.63
C GLY A 183 -9.01 -10.68 -11.85
N GLY A 184 -8.36 -10.25 -10.77
CA GLY A 184 -7.23 -9.31 -10.79
C GLY A 184 -5.87 -9.95 -11.07
N ARG A 185 -4.85 -9.11 -11.04
CA ARG A 185 -3.44 -9.49 -11.17
C ARG A 185 -2.68 -9.14 -9.90
N ALA A 186 -1.89 -10.08 -9.40
CA ALA A 186 -1.13 -9.92 -8.16
C ALA A 186 0.30 -9.45 -8.45
N VAL A 187 0.71 -8.35 -7.82
CA VAL A 187 2.01 -7.71 -8.03
C VAL A 187 2.73 -7.51 -6.70
N LEU A 188 4.02 -7.82 -6.62
CA LEU A 188 4.84 -7.45 -5.45
C LEU A 188 5.11 -5.95 -5.49
N ALA A 189 4.64 -5.23 -4.47
CA ALA A 189 4.82 -3.80 -4.32
C ALA A 189 6.25 -3.45 -3.83
N HIS A 190 6.75 -2.29 -4.22
CA HIS A 190 7.94 -1.59 -3.68
C HIS A 190 8.98 -2.51 -3.02
N PRO A 191 9.63 -3.45 -3.74
CA PRO A 191 10.58 -4.41 -3.17
C PRO A 191 11.73 -3.76 -2.39
N TYR A 192 12.00 -2.48 -2.62
CA TYR A 192 12.92 -1.66 -1.84
C TYR A 192 12.66 -1.73 -0.32
N HIS A 193 11.39 -1.72 0.10
CA HIS A 193 11.03 -1.72 1.51
C HIS A 193 11.32 -3.03 2.25
N LEU A 194 11.52 -4.12 1.52
CA LEU A 194 11.92 -5.40 2.12
C LEU A 194 13.34 -5.33 2.71
N GLY A 195 14.21 -4.48 2.14
CA GLY A 195 15.60 -4.37 2.58
C GLY A 195 16.40 -5.66 2.41
N TYR A 196 15.96 -6.55 1.52
CA TYR A 196 16.61 -7.84 1.28
C TYR A 196 17.88 -7.68 0.45
N ALA A 197 18.87 -8.52 0.72
CA ALA A 197 19.99 -8.74 -0.18
C ALA A 197 19.48 -9.39 -1.49
N ASP A 198 20.24 -9.23 -2.58
CA ASP A 198 19.80 -9.62 -3.92
C ASP A 198 19.40 -11.10 -4.03
N ASP A 199 20.16 -12.02 -3.44
CA ASP A 199 19.90 -13.45 -3.42
C ASP A 199 18.62 -13.80 -2.66
N ARG A 200 18.37 -13.12 -1.54
CA ARG A 200 17.12 -13.29 -0.76
C ARG A 200 15.91 -12.76 -1.51
N LEU A 201 16.04 -11.59 -2.17
CA LEU A 201 14.96 -11.04 -2.98
C LEU A 201 14.64 -11.97 -4.15
N GLU A 202 15.67 -12.50 -4.82
CA GLU A 202 15.51 -13.41 -5.94
C GLU A 202 14.80 -14.70 -5.51
N GLU A 203 15.20 -15.30 -4.39
CA GLU A 203 14.54 -16.49 -3.81
C GLU A 203 13.08 -16.21 -3.45
N THR A 204 12.80 -15.01 -2.89
CA THR A 204 11.45 -14.57 -2.57
C THR A 204 10.61 -14.47 -3.85
N LEU A 205 11.12 -13.83 -4.90
CA LEU A 205 10.40 -13.69 -6.17
C LEU A 205 10.13 -15.04 -6.83
N ARG A 206 11.10 -15.96 -6.79
CA ARG A 206 10.92 -17.33 -7.29
C ARG A 206 9.76 -18.02 -6.56
N THR A 207 9.77 -17.94 -5.23
CA THR A 207 8.72 -18.53 -4.38
C THR A 207 7.35 -17.90 -4.65
N LEU A 208 7.26 -16.57 -4.77
CA LEU A 208 6.01 -15.87 -5.06
C LEU A 208 5.51 -16.19 -6.48
N ARG A 209 6.42 -16.32 -7.45
CA ARG A 209 6.06 -16.71 -8.82
C ARG A 209 5.44 -18.12 -8.87
N GLU A 210 5.98 -19.07 -8.10
CA GLU A 210 5.41 -20.41 -7.95
C GLU A 210 4.00 -20.38 -7.32
N LYS A 211 3.72 -19.35 -6.49
CA LYS A 211 2.41 -19.10 -5.88
C LYS A 211 1.46 -18.30 -6.78
N GLY A 212 1.90 -17.96 -8.00
CA GLY A 212 1.08 -17.27 -8.99
C GLY A 212 1.27 -15.75 -9.07
N LEU A 213 2.34 -15.17 -8.50
CA LEU A 213 2.62 -13.74 -8.68
C LEU A 213 2.70 -13.39 -10.16
N ASP A 214 1.97 -12.36 -10.59
CA ASP A 214 1.89 -11.92 -11.99
C ASP A 214 2.92 -10.84 -12.33
N GLY A 215 3.26 -9.97 -11.39
CA GLY A 215 4.10 -8.81 -11.69
C GLY A 215 4.98 -8.36 -10.53
N LEU A 216 5.86 -7.41 -10.84
CA LEU A 216 6.79 -6.77 -9.93
C LEU A 216 6.75 -5.24 -10.14
N GLU A 217 6.65 -4.47 -9.08
CA GLU A 217 6.79 -3.02 -9.13
C GLU A 217 8.27 -2.65 -9.29
N CYS A 218 8.66 -2.41 -10.54
CA CYS A 218 10.04 -2.11 -10.91
C CYS A 218 10.36 -0.62 -10.80
N PHE A 219 9.36 0.24 -11.04
CA PHE A 219 9.51 1.69 -10.96
C PHE A 219 8.77 2.23 -9.74
N TYR A 220 9.54 2.78 -8.81
CA TYR A 220 9.07 3.33 -7.55
C TYR A 220 9.96 4.52 -7.17
N PRO A 221 9.45 5.62 -6.58
CA PRO A 221 10.23 6.85 -6.38
C PRO A 221 11.51 6.69 -5.55
N ARG A 222 11.55 5.71 -4.65
CA ARG A 222 12.73 5.46 -3.79
C ARG A 222 13.71 4.42 -4.35
N HIS A 223 13.41 3.84 -5.51
CA HIS A 223 14.36 2.96 -6.15
C HIS A 223 15.53 3.77 -6.72
N THR A 224 16.74 3.36 -6.42
CA THR A 224 17.92 3.85 -7.15
C THR A 224 17.92 3.31 -8.59
N PRO A 225 18.61 3.95 -9.54
CA PRO A 225 18.74 3.42 -10.90
C PRO A 225 19.27 1.99 -10.95
N GLY A 226 20.19 1.64 -10.03
CA GLY A 226 20.72 0.28 -9.91
C GLY A 226 19.66 -0.74 -9.45
N GLN A 227 18.84 -0.38 -8.48
CA GLN A 227 17.71 -1.21 -8.02
C GLN A 227 16.66 -1.39 -9.13
N THR A 228 16.27 -0.30 -9.80
CA THR A 228 15.34 -0.41 -10.94
C THR A 228 15.87 -1.36 -12.00
N ALA A 229 17.15 -1.24 -12.37
CA ALA A 229 17.78 -2.14 -13.33
C ALA A 229 17.83 -3.60 -12.84
N ALA A 230 18.06 -3.82 -11.55
CA ALA A 230 18.02 -5.16 -10.95
C ALA A 230 16.63 -5.77 -10.98
N TYR A 231 15.60 -4.98 -10.61
CA TYR A 231 14.20 -5.46 -10.61
C TYR A 231 13.67 -5.74 -12.01
N LEU A 232 14.06 -4.95 -13.01
CA LEU A 232 13.74 -5.24 -14.41
C LEU A 232 14.34 -6.57 -14.88
N ARG A 233 15.62 -6.85 -14.54
CA ARG A 233 16.25 -8.15 -14.84
C ARG A 233 15.57 -9.32 -14.14
N LEU A 234 15.16 -9.14 -12.88
CA LEU A 234 14.43 -10.17 -12.12
C LEU A 234 13.03 -10.40 -12.70
N ALA A 235 12.33 -9.33 -13.09
CA ALA A 235 11.04 -9.45 -13.76
C ALA A 235 11.15 -10.24 -15.07
N GLU A 236 12.14 -9.93 -15.92
CA GLU A 236 12.42 -10.67 -17.14
C GLU A 236 12.75 -12.13 -16.84
N LYS A 237 13.68 -12.39 -15.89
CA LYS A 237 14.13 -13.75 -15.52
C LYS A 237 12.99 -14.65 -15.07
N TYR A 238 12.01 -14.11 -14.32
CA TYR A 238 10.89 -14.89 -13.78
C TYR A 238 9.60 -14.75 -14.58
N GLY A 239 9.62 -14.06 -15.73
CA GLY A 239 8.45 -13.83 -16.56
C GLY A 239 7.35 -13.06 -15.83
N LEU A 240 7.75 -12.07 -15.01
CA LEU A 240 6.86 -11.18 -14.29
C LEU A 240 6.60 -9.92 -15.13
N HIS A 241 5.36 -9.45 -15.08
CA HIS A 241 5.02 -8.17 -15.69
C HIS A 241 5.59 -7.00 -14.90
N ILE A 242 5.97 -5.95 -15.61
CA ILE A 242 6.56 -4.75 -15.02
C ILE A 242 5.45 -3.76 -14.68
N THR A 243 5.46 -3.24 -13.44
CA THR A 243 4.58 -2.15 -13.04
C THR A 243 5.36 -0.96 -12.49
N ALA A 244 4.65 0.14 -12.32
CA ALA A 244 5.14 1.37 -11.72
C ALA A 244 4.07 1.93 -10.78
N GLY A 245 4.50 2.49 -9.67
CA GLY A 245 3.63 3.17 -8.74
C GLY A 245 4.37 4.23 -7.93
N SER A 246 3.66 5.31 -7.62
CA SER A 246 4.19 6.38 -6.79
C SER A 246 4.05 6.11 -5.29
N ASP A 247 3.13 5.22 -4.90
CA ASP A 247 2.70 5.01 -3.53
C ASP A 247 2.25 6.36 -2.90
N PHE A 248 1.54 7.15 -3.71
CA PHE A 248 1.11 8.49 -3.34
C PHE A 248 -0.01 8.43 -2.30
N HIS A 249 0.22 9.07 -1.17
CA HIS A 249 -0.75 9.21 -0.07
C HIS A 249 -1.23 10.67 0.12
N GLY A 250 -0.74 11.59 -0.72
CA GLY A 250 -0.96 13.03 -0.56
C GLY A 250 0.21 13.74 0.11
N GLU A 251 0.37 15.01 -0.23
CA GLU A 251 1.52 15.83 0.15
C GLU A 251 1.61 16.10 1.65
N ALA A 252 0.46 16.08 2.37
CA ALA A 252 0.43 16.25 3.82
C ALA A 252 0.80 14.95 4.56
N VAL A 253 0.57 13.78 3.95
CA VAL A 253 0.88 12.46 4.53
C VAL A 253 2.30 12.03 4.19
N ARG A 254 2.67 12.12 2.90
CA ARG A 254 4.02 11.80 2.39
C ARG A 254 4.54 12.95 1.51
N PRO A 255 5.19 13.97 2.10
CA PRO A 255 5.64 15.15 1.36
C PRO A 255 6.66 14.89 0.26
N ASP A 256 7.34 13.76 0.30
CA ASP A 256 8.38 13.33 -0.63
C ASP A 256 7.84 12.51 -1.82
N THR A 257 6.54 12.22 -1.85
CA THR A 257 5.91 11.49 -2.98
C THR A 257 5.08 12.42 -3.85
N ARG A 258 4.98 12.07 -5.12
CA ARG A 258 4.15 12.78 -6.12
C ARG A 258 3.54 11.74 -7.05
N LEU A 259 2.35 12.02 -7.55
CA LEU A 259 1.78 11.29 -8.68
C LEU A 259 2.75 11.34 -9.85
N THR A 260 3.17 10.19 -10.35
CA THR A 260 4.26 10.10 -11.33
C THR A 260 3.81 9.27 -12.53
N PRO A 261 3.50 9.92 -13.67
CA PRO A 261 3.15 9.21 -14.89
C PRO A 261 4.38 8.50 -15.47
N ILE A 262 4.38 7.17 -15.41
CA ILE A 262 5.41 6.31 -16.00
C ILE A 262 4.86 5.63 -17.25
N SER A 263 5.66 5.59 -18.30
CA SER A 263 5.31 4.92 -19.57
C SER A 263 5.40 3.41 -19.43
N LEU A 264 4.26 2.71 -19.51
CA LEU A 264 4.15 1.26 -19.32
C LEU A 264 3.41 0.58 -20.48
N GLU A 265 3.74 -0.67 -20.73
CA GLU A 265 2.98 -1.57 -21.60
C GLU A 265 1.98 -2.38 -20.75
N LEU A 266 0.68 -2.06 -20.85
CA LEU A 266 -0.36 -2.63 -20.00
C LEU A 266 -1.30 -3.61 -20.72
N GLY A 267 -0.98 -4.07 -21.94
CA GLY A 267 -1.83 -5.01 -22.69
C GLY A 267 -2.06 -6.36 -21.99
N TRP A 268 -1.33 -6.66 -20.94
CA TRP A 268 -1.52 -7.83 -20.09
C TRP A 268 -2.52 -7.59 -18.93
N LEU A 269 -2.79 -6.32 -18.66
CA LEU A 269 -3.59 -5.87 -17.52
C LEU A 269 -4.98 -5.34 -17.96
N ILE A 270 -5.02 -4.65 -19.12
CA ILE A 270 -6.22 -3.98 -19.67
C ILE A 270 -6.48 -4.39 -21.11
#